data_d1e1f378ac6d9dbee6f4d93fcbb79ffa
#
_entry.id   d1e1f378ac6d9dbee6f4d93fcbb79ffa
#
_cell.length_a   1.000
_cell.length_b   1.000
_cell.length_c   1.000
_cell.angle_alpha   90.00
_cell.angle_beta   90.00
_cell.angle_gamma   90.00
#
_symmetry.space_group_name_H-M   'P 1'
#
loop_
_entity.id
_entity.type
_entity.pdbx_description
1 polymer ?
#
loop_
_entity_poly.entity_id
_entity_poly.type
_entity_poly.pdbx_seq_one_letter_code
_entity_poly.pdbx_strand_id
1 'polypeptide(L)'
;MRSEIASAESHTSSCNLAGFPLSGALPTGRAIPEPKASYRASPSEWRTFASNRATFCDYDVMTRLRWLLKPVLAGLTVTLLQLAMAVGLLAPEGPVSDRYSALIQHDSYWFMNIINRGYQTIVPPIDHKVMEVSNVAFFPAYPAIAALFRYGLNIDTGIALLITAQLAAWGFWIYFFLLCKRWNISLALQTCGASLIAAHPAAFFLVAGYSESLFLMALLGFIYWSSADGRAAKVLGAMHGILMSAARIVGIVCAAFPLVCAVFQTGWRSLLKPRRWVREHRPAIGVTIAAMCGAIVFFAYCQLRWGHWDLYMLTQAAGWGIVADYLAVFKPSSYRWLLPALNNPTEVSQMAMTLGALLFVAIALCELVVGFQRAPAAAGKLWSRPTTLWDRTNWGMRAGIYFCAAVIYYLSVSGVACVDMESMLRYEFSVHALIVLALLNFLRQFRTPPMLMRAFGIAAVAFLSAAGLCVQGWYVWNFTRGNWVA
;
A
#
# COMPACT_ATOMS: atom_id res chain seq x y z
N MET A 1 32.88 -44.34 15.17
CA MET A 1 32.45 -44.62 16.55
C MET A 1 30.96 -44.49 16.59
N ARG A 2 30.28 -45.62 16.46
CA ARG A 2 29.20 -46.25 17.26
C ARG A 2 28.32 -45.21 18.00
N SER A 3 27.08 -44.99 17.54
CA SER A 3 25.83 -45.74 17.87
C SER A 3 25.40 -45.56 19.33
N GLU A 4 24.26 -44.83 19.52
CA GLU A 4 23.29 -45.24 20.51
C GLU A 4 21.89 -44.73 20.09
N ILE A 5 21.04 -45.73 19.87
CA ILE A 5 19.58 -45.62 19.65
C ILE A 5 18.95 -45.78 21.03
N ALA A 6 18.09 -44.86 21.44
CA ALA A 6 17.19 -45.06 22.56
C ALA A 6 15.74 -44.79 22.14
N SER A 7 14.99 -45.86 22.13
CA SER A 7 13.53 -45.95 22.02
C SER A 7 12.84 -45.35 23.26
N ALA A 8 11.76 -44.61 23.08
CA ALA A 8 10.81 -44.30 24.13
C ALA A 8 9.39 -44.52 23.65
N GLU A 9 8.69 -45.26 24.44
CA GLU A 9 7.41 -45.93 24.27
C GLU A 9 6.21 -44.95 24.27
N SER A 10 5.18 -45.44 23.58
CA SER A 10 3.81 -44.89 23.53
C SER A 10 3.09 -45.04 24.88
N HIS A 11 2.54 -43.98 25.41
CA HIS A 11 1.49 -44.01 26.41
C HIS A 11 0.17 -43.43 25.85
N THR A 12 -0.73 -44.34 25.54
CA THR A 12 -2.16 -44.07 25.34
C THR A 12 -2.83 -43.94 26.71
N SER A 13 -3.40 -42.76 26.97
CA SER A 13 -4.31 -42.56 28.09
C SER A 13 -5.72 -42.34 27.61
N SER A 14 -6.54 -43.34 27.82
CA SER A 14 -8.03 -43.29 27.71
C SER A 14 -8.60 -42.50 28.89
N CYS A 15 -9.40 -41.49 28.62
CA CYS A 15 -10.20 -40.83 29.64
C CYS A 15 -11.69 -41.13 29.47
N ASN A 16 -12.24 -41.73 30.51
CA ASN A 16 -13.63 -42.13 30.67
C ASN A 16 -14.60 -40.95 30.75
N LEU A 17 -15.72 -41.08 30.05
CA LEU A 17 -16.93 -40.29 30.23
C LEU A 17 -17.65 -40.71 31.56
N ALA A 18 -17.76 -39.77 32.48
CA ALA A 18 -18.64 -39.90 33.66
C ALA A 18 -19.79 -38.89 33.50
N GLY A 19 -21.00 -39.40 33.65
CA GLY A 19 -22.27 -38.72 33.44
C GLY A 19 -22.60 -37.61 34.45
N PHE A 20 -23.43 -36.69 34.01
CA PHE A 20 -24.15 -35.75 34.88
C PHE A 20 -25.67 -35.92 34.70
N PRO A 21 -26.46 -35.88 35.78
CA PRO A 21 -27.89 -36.13 35.74
C PRO A 21 -28.70 -34.91 35.32
N LEU A 22 -29.77 -35.21 34.55
CA LEU A 22 -30.84 -34.28 34.20
C LEU A 22 -31.83 -34.21 35.41
N SER A 23 -32.03 -33.04 35.99
CA SER A 23 -33.27 -32.67 36.65
C SER A 23 -33.39 -31.14 36.75
N GLY A 24 -34.44 -30.58 36.16
CA GLY A 24 -34.77 -29.16 36.30
C GLY A 24 -35.99 -28.80 35.46
N ALA A 25 -37.13 -28.64 36.10
CA ALA A 25 -38.49 -28.48 35.58
C ALA A 25 -38.67 -27.36 34.54
N LEU A 26 -39.51 -27.64 33.55
CA LEU A 26 -40.06 -26.69 32.56
C LEU A 26 -41.19 -25.85 33.21
N PRO A 27 -41.25 -24.53 32.98
CA PRO A 27 -42.47 -23.77 33.18
C PRO A 27 -43.36 -23.83 31.92
N THR A 28 -44.58 -24.18 32.16
CA THR A 28 -45.70 -24.28 31.21
C THR A 28 -46.15 -22.92 30.70
N GLY A 29 -46.48 -22.87 29.42
CA GLY A 29 -47.55 -22.02 28.89
C GLY A 29 -47.18 -20.78 28.12
N ARG A 30 -46.90 -20.92 26.81
CA ARG A 30 -47.36 -19.99 25.78
C ARG A 30 -47.75 -20.77 24.53
N ALA A 31 -49.02 -20.63 24.13
CA ALA A 31 -49.58 -21.24 22.94
C ALA A 31 -48.84 -20.74 21.67
N ILE A 32 -48.37 -21.68 20.87
CA ILE A 32 -47.83 -21.44 19.54
C ILE A 32 -49.02 -21.27 18.60
N PRO A 33 -49.14 -20.18 17.81
CA PRO A 33 -50.18 -20.09 16.79
C PRO A 33 -49.90 -21.07 15.66
N GLU A 34 -50.92 -21.80 15.24
CA GLU A 34 -50.89 -22.76 14.13
C GLU A 34 -50.43 -22.09 12.83
N PRO A 35 -49.59 -22.78 12.00
CA PRO A 35 -49.20 -22.28 10.68
C PRO A 35 -50.39 -22.37 9.73
N LYS A 36 -50.89 -21.23 9.27
CA LYS A 36 -51.90 -21.11 8.20
C LYS A 36 -51.43 -21.83 6.95
N ALA A 37 -52.38 -22.55 6.34
CA ALA A 37 -52.35 -23.38 5.14
C ALA A 37 -51.23 -23.09 4.12
N SER A 38 -50.51 -24.14 3.76
CA SER A 38 -49.51 -24.18 2.69
C SER A 38 -50.14 -23.81 1.33
N TYR A 39 -49.74 -22.69 0.81
CA TYR A 39 -49.98 -22.26 -0.58
C TYR A 39 -49.18 -23.21 -1.51
N ARG A 40 -49.86 -24.17 -2.15
CA ARG A 40 -49.22 -24.96 -3.23
C ARG A 40 -49.26 -24.12 -4.50
N ALA A 41 -48.14 -23.50 -4.82
CA ALA A 41 -47.93 -22.84 -6.10
C ALA A 41 -48.04 -23.85 -7.26
N SER A 42 -48.66 -23.47 -8.36
CA SER A 42 -48.84 -24.31 -9.56
C SER A 42 -47.47 -24.54 -10.26
N PRO A 43 -47.31 -25.65 -11.01
CA PRO A 43 -46.07 -25.92 -11.73
C PRO A 43 -45.69 -24.85 -12.78
N SER A 44 -46.60 -24.02 -13.21
CA SER A 44 -46.36 -22.87 -14.09
C SER A 44 -45.70 -21.72 -13.37
N GLU A 45 -46.02 -21.48 -12.09
CA GLU A 45 -45.40 -20.42 -11.29
C GLU A 45 -43.93 -20.72 -10.98
N TRP A 46 -43.58 -22.01 -10.82
CA TRP A 46 -42.17 -22.40 -10.61
C TRP A 46 -41.26 -22.13 -11.81
N ARG A 47 -41.80 -22.25 -13.03
CA ARG A 47 -41.06 -21.96 -14.29
C ARG A 47 -40.80 -20.45 -14.44
N THR A 48 -41.76 -19.62 -14.07
CA THR A 48 -41.61 -18.16 -14.12
C THR A 48 -40.63 -17.66 -13.05
N PHE A 49 -40.64 -18.28 -11.88
CA PHE A 49 -39.68 -17.97 -10.79
C PHE A 49 -38.23 -18.37 -11.13
N ALA A 50 -38.04 -19.51 -11.80
CA ALA A 50 -36.72 -19.98 -12.24
C ALA A 50 -36.16 -19.11 -13.38
N SER A 51 -37.00 -18.72 -14.34
CA SER A 51 -36.65 -17.81 -15.44
C SER A 51 -36.27 -16.40 -14.91
N ASN A 52 -37.02 -15.86 -13.96
CA ASN A 52 -36.71 -14.56 -13.36
C ASN A 52 -35.47 -14.58 -12.48
N ARG A 53 -35.09 -15.71 -11.87
CA ARG A 53 -33.82 -15.82 -11.14
C ARG A 53 -32.59 -15.79 -12.04
N ALA A 54 -32.64 -16.47 -13.18
CA ALA A 54 -31.52 -16.47 -14.12
C ALA A 54 -31.27 -15.07 -14.72
N THR A 55 -32.35 -14.38 -15.15
CA THR A 55 -32.26 -13.00 -15.67
C THR A 55 -31.88 -11.97 -14.61
N PHE A 56 -32.26 -12.18 -13.34
CA PHE A 56 -31.92 -11.27 -12.24
C PHE A 56 -30.44 -11.42 -11.82
N CYS A 57 -29.88 -12.65 -11.86
CA CYS A 57 -28.46 -12.89 -11.62
C CYS A 57 -27.56 -12.27 -12.70
N ASP A 58 -27.92 -12.42 -13.98
CA ASP A 58 -27.13 -11.87 -15.10
C ASP A 58 -27.16 -10.34 -15.13
N TYR A 59 -28.29 -9.71 -14.80
CA TYR A 59 -28.41 -8.26 -14.73
C TYR A 59 -27.57 -7.66 -13.58
N ASP A 60 -27.49 -8.34 -12.44
CA ASP A 60 -26.71 -7.88 -11.28
C ASP A 60 -25.19 -8.01 -11.54
N VAL A 61 -24.74 -9.07 -12.22
CA VAL A 61 -23.32 -9.27 -12.59
C VAL A 61 -22.88 -8.23 -13.62
N MET A 62 -23.69 -7.95 -14.63
CA MET A 62 -23.36 -6.93 -15.65
C MET A 62 -23.33 -5.51 -15.08
N THR A 63 -24.19 -5.19 -14.11
CA THR A 63 -24.17 -3.90 -13.41
C THR A 63 -22.93 -3.77 -12.51
N ARG A 64 -22.52 -4.84 -11.85
CA ARG A 64 -21.28 -4.91 -11.04
C ARG A 64 -20.03 -4.81 -11.90
N LEU A 65 -20.00 -5.46 -13.08
CA LEU A 65 -18.87 -5.34 -14.02
C LEU A 65 -18.75 -3.91 -14.60
N ARG A 66 -19.86 -3.26 -14.95
CA ARG A 66 -19.88 -1.86 -15.40
C ARG A 66 -19.32 -0.89 -14.34
N TRP A 67 -19.47 -1.23 -13.06
CA TRP A 67 -18.94 -0.42 -11.96
C TRP A 67 -17.40 -0.41 -11.92
N LEU A 68 -16.75 -1.52 -12.25
CA LEU A 68 -15.29 -1.65 -12.27
C LEU A 68 -14.67 -1.11 -13.58
N LEU A 69 -15.43 -1.10 -14.67
CA LEU A 69 -14.90 -0.79 -16.00
C LEU A 69 -14.24 0.59 -16.06
N LYS A 70 -14.85 1.62 -15.48
CA LYS A 70 -14.29 2.99 -15.49
C LYS A 70 -12.95 3.08 -14.75
N PRO A 71 -12.79 2.60 -13.50
CA PRO A 71 -11.49 2.56 -12.82
C PRO A 71 -10.42 1.74 -13.57
N VAL A 72 -10.80 0.61 -14.16
CA VAL A 72 -9.92 -0.27 -14.92
C VAL A 72 -9.38 0.44 -16.17
N LEU A 73 -10.26 1.04 -16.96
CA LEU A 73 -9.87 1.76 -18.18
C LEU A 73 -9.08 3.04 -17.86
N ALA A 74 -9.51 3.81 -16.86
CA ALA A 74 -8.77 5.00 -16.44
C ALA A 74 -7.37 4.64 -15.94
N GLY A 75 -7.24 3.59 -15.15
CA GLY A 75 -5.94 3.09 -14.69
C GLY A 75 -5.05 2.63 -15.84
N LEU A 76 -5.60 1.89 -16.79
CA LEU A 76 -4.87 1.46 -17.99
C LEU A 76 -4.38 2.66 -18.81
N THR A 77 -5.26 3.65 -19.02
CA THR A 77 -4.90 4.88 -19.75
C THR A 77 -3.71 5.60 -19.11
N VAL A 78 -3.73 5.81 -17.78
CA VAL A 78 -2.62 6.49 -17.10
C VAL A 78 -1.33 5.67 -17.20
N THR A 79 -1.40 4.35 -16.98
CA THR A 79 -0.23 3.45 -17.10
C THR A 79 0.37 3.48 -18.50
N LEU A 80 -0.47 3.41 -19.54
CA LEU A 80 0.00 3.48 -20.92
C LEU A 80 0.60 4.84 -21.27
N LEU A 81 0.04 5.94 -20.75
CA LEU A 81 0.62 7.28 -20.93
C LEU A 81 2.00 7.39 -20.26
N GLN A 82 2.17 6.88 -19.04
CA GLN A 82 3.47 6.86 -18.38
C GLN A 82 4.49 6.00 -19.15
N LEU A 83 4.07 4.83 -19.63
CA LEU A 83 4.92 3.96 -20.43
C LEU A 83 5.28 4.61 -21.79
N ALA A 84 4.30 5.21 -22.47
CA ALA A 84 4.53 5.91 -23.73
C ALA A 84 5.50 7.09 -23.58
N MET A 85 5.41 7.83 -22.47
CA MET A 85 6.35 8.89 -22.15
C MET A 85 7.77 8.32 -21.94
N ALA A 86 7.90 7.28 -21.11
CA ALA A 86 9.21 6.70 -20.78
C ALA A 86 9.88 6.04 -21.98
N VAL A 87 9.15 5.30 -22.81
CA VAL A 87 9.70 4.54 -23.95
C VAL A 87 9.70 5.38 -25.24
N GLY A 88 8.63 6.15 -25.47
CA GLY A 88 8.44 6.87 -26.73
C GLY A 88 9.19 8.20 -26.82
N LEU A 89 9.12 9.01 -25.74
CA LEU A 89 9.61 10.39 -25.78
C LEU A 89 11.02 10.55 -25.19
N LEU A 90 11.35 9.78 -24.15
CA LEU A 90 12.51 10.06 -23.30
C LEU A 90 13.57 8.95 -23.32
N ALA A 91 13.25 7.79 -23.88
CA ALA A 91 14.20 6.70 -24.02
C ALA A 91 15.34 7.01 -25.02
N PRO A 92 16.47 6.27 -24.97
CA PRO A 92 17.52 6.37 -25.98
C PRO A 92 17.00 6.14 -27.41
N GLU A 93 17.70 6.63 -28.40
CA GLU A 93 17.42 6.33 -29.79
C GLU A 93 17.59 4.83 -30.06
N GLY A 94 16.84 4.29 -31.00
CA GLY A 94 16.91 2.88 -31.36
C GLY A 94 15.54 2.21 -31.53
N PRO A 95 15.51 0.89 -31.73
CA PRO A 95 14.30 0.08 -31.80
C PRO A 95 13.47 0.17 -30.50
N VAL A 96 12.17 -0.02 -30.60
CA VAL A 96 11.26 0.03 -29.42
C VAL A 96 11.65 -1.01 -28.36
N SER A 97 12.16 -2.18 -28.76
CA SER A 97 12.67 -3.22 -27.86
C SER A 97 13.77 -2.70 -26.93
N ASP A 98 14.73 -1.98 -27.50
CA ASP A 98 15.89 -1.46 -26.77
C ASP A 98 15.48 -0.32 -25.84
N ARG A 99 14.59 0.55 -26.31
CA ARG A 99 13.99 1.61 -25.49
C ARG A 99 13.21 1.04 -24.31
N TYR A 100 12.47 -0.05 -24.52
CA TYR A 100 11.74 -0.72 -23.47
C TYR A 100 12.69 -1.37 -22.47
N SER A 101 13.72 -2.05 -22.94
CA SER A 101 14.73 -2.70 -22.10
C SER A 101 15.58 -1.68 -21.32
N ALA A 102 15.70 -0.43 -21.79
CA ALA A 102 16.40 0.65 -21.08
C ALA A 102 15.73 1.03 -19.74
N LEU A 103 14.51 0.57 -19.47
CA LEU A 103 13.87 0.69 -18.16
C LEU A 103 14.36 -0.34 -17.12
N ILE A 104 15.30 -1.22 -17.51
CA ILE A 104 15.94 -2.22 -16.64
C ILE A 104 17.31 -1.66 -16.27
N GLN A 105 17.41 -0.99 -15.12
CA GLN A 105 18.65 -0.39 -14.62
C GLN A 105 18.83 -0.67 -13.12
N HIS A 106 20.05 -0.58 -12.63
CA HIS A 106 20.43 -0.56 -11.21
C HIS A 106 19.77 -1.69 -10.37
N ASP A 107 18.80 -1.38 -9.50
CA ASP A 107 18.12 -2.36 -8.63
C ASP A 107 17.47 -3.51 -9.40
N SER A 108 17.08 -3.29 -10.67
CA SER A 108 16.51 -4.33 -11.52
C SER A 108 17.45 -5.53 -11.67
N TYR A 109 18.78 -5.30 -11.72
CA TYR A 109 19.78 -6.37 -11.84
C TYR A 109 19.82 -7.26 -10.59
N TRP A 110 19.57 -6.69 -9.42
CA TRP A 110 19.46 -7.47 -8.17
C TRP A 110 18.23 -8.37 -8.18
N PHE A 111 17.09 -7.85 -8.63
CA PHE A 111 15.88 -8.67 -8.80
C PHE A 111 16.06 -9.77 -9.85
N MET A 112 16.73 -9.46 -10.98
CA MET A 112 17.09 -10.49 -11.98
C MET A 112 17.99 -11.56 -11.38
N ASN A 113 18.98 -11.18 -10.56
CA ASN A 113 19.86 -12.09 -9.87
C ASN A 113 19.09 -13.05 -8.94
N ILE A 114 18.13 -12.51 -8.15
CA ILE A 114 17.27 -13.33 -7.28
C ILE A 114 16.43 -14.33 -8.09
N ILE A 115 15.86 -13.90 -9.22
CA ILE A 115 15.05 -14.79 -10.08
C ILE A 115 15.89 -15.92 -10.66
N ASN A 116 17.10 -15.59 -11.14
CA ASN A 116 17.92 -16.53 -11.88
C ASN A 116 18.74 -17.48 -10.98
N ARG A 117 19.13 -17.03 -9.77
CA ARG A 117 20.07 -17.74 -8.88
C ARG A 117 19.51 -18.00 -7.48
N GLY A 118 18.35 -17.42 -7.14
CA GLY A 118 17.83 -17.42 -5.78
C GLY A 118 18.57 -16.45 -4.86
N TYR A 119 18.19 -16.47 -3.59
CA TYR A 119 18.88 -15.68 -2.57
C TYR A 119 20.27 -16.23 -2.24
N GLN A 120 21.25 -15.35 -2.23
CA GLN A 120 22.65 -15.66 -1.97
C GLN A 120 23.25 -14.62 -1.02
N THR A 121 24.10 -15.06 -0.11
CA THR A 121 24.86 -14.19 0.78
C THR A 121 26.04 -14.92 1.40
N ILE A 122 27.04 -14.16 1.87
CA ILE A 122 28.08 -14.61 2.80
C ILE A 122 27.68 -14.11 4.20
N VAL A 123 27.87 -14.95 5.21
CA VAL A 123 27.47 -14.64 6.60
C VAL A 123 28.70 -14.71 7.51
N PRO A 124 28.90 -13.64 8.34
CA PRO A 124 28.25 -12.35 8.32
C PRO A 124 28.69 -11.50 7.12
N PRO A 125 27.82 -10.64 6.57
CA PRO A 125 28.23 -9.69 5.54
C PRO A 125 28.96 -8.52 6.22
N ILE A 126 30.27 -8.55 6.19
CA ILE A 126 31.13 -7.60 6.93
C ILE A 126 31.97 -6.68 6.05
N ASP A 127 31.96 -6.87 4.73
CA ASP A 127 32.75 -6.11 3.77
C ASP A 127 31.86 -5.67 2.58
N HIS A 128 32.16 -4.48 2.00
CA HIS A 128 31.48 -3.97 0.81
C HIS A 128 31.56 -4.92 -0.40
N LYS A 129 32.63 -5.71 -0.52
CA LYS A 129 32.76 -6.72 -1.57
C LYS A 129 31.69 -7.83 -1.50
N VAL A 130 31.06 -8.02 -0.37
CA VAL A 130 29.96 -8.98 -0.18
C VAL A 130 28.71 -8.60 -1.00
N MET A 131 28.59 -7.34 -1.40
CA MET A 131 27.51 -6.86 -2.27
C MET A 131 27.39 -7.67 -3.57
N GLU A 132 28.51 -8.08 -4.17
CA GLU A 132 28.49 -8.84 -5.40
C GLU A 132 27.82 -10.22 -5.26
N VAL A 133 27.74 -10.73 -4.04
CA VAL A 133 27.17 -12.05 -3.74
C VAL A 133 25.95 -12.00 -2.81
N SER A 134 25.62 -10.85 -2.21
CA SER A 134 24.46 -10.72 -1.30
C SER A 134 23.33 -9.94 -1.94
N ASN A 135 22.21 -10.61 -2.21
CA ASN A 135 20.98 -10.01 -2.73
C ASN A 135 19.84 -9.99 -1.69
N VAL A 136 20.15 -10.29 -0.43
CA VAL A 136 19.17 -10.37 0.68
C VAL A 136 18.63 -8.99 1.07
N ALA A 137 19.23 -7.91 0.58
CA ALA A 137 18.71 -6.54 0.73
C ALA A 137 17.39 -6.27 -0.01
N PHE A 138 16.90 -7.20 -0.82
CA PHE A 138 15.70 -7.04 -1.64
C PHE A 138 14.61 -8.02 -1.21
N PHE A 139 13.39 -7.50 -0.97
CA PHE A 139 12.26 -8.28 -0.50
C PHE A 139 11.67 -9.20 -1.57
N PRO A 140 11.05 -10.34 -1.18
CA PRO A 140 10.76 -11.45 -2.09
C PRO A 140 9.57 -11.27 -3.02
N ALA A 141 8.57 -10.43 -2.70
CA ALA A 141 7.30 -10.43 -3.44
C ALA A 141 7.48 -10.03 -4.91
N TYR A 142 8.29 -9.01 -5.20
CA TYR A 142 8.48 -8.53 -6.55
C TYR A 142 9.21 -9.54 -7.44
N PRO A 143 10.39 -10.06 -7.08
CA PRO A 143 11.05 -11.09 -7.87
C PRO A 143 10.26 -12.40 -7.92
N ALA A 144 9.49 -12.77 -6.89
CA ALA A 144 8.68 -13.98 -6.91
C ALA A 144 7.54 -13.90 -7.95
N ILE A 145 6.84 -12.75 -8.04
CA ILE A 145 5.80 -12.56 -9.07
C ILE A 145 6.43 -12.51 -10.46
N ALA A 146 7.54 -11.82 -10.63
CA ALA A 146 8.24 -11.78 -11.91
C ALA A 146 8.75 -13.17 -12.33
N ALA A 147 9.17 -14.02 -11.39
CA ALA A 147 9.54 -15.40 -11.66
C ALA A 147 8.37 -16.22 -12.23
N LEU A 148 7.12 -15.98 -11.77
CA LEU A 148 5.95 -16.63 -12.35
C LEU A 148 5.80 -16.29 -13.85
N PHE A 149 6.01 -15.04 -14.23
CA PHE A 149 6.00 -14.64 -15.64
C PHE A 149 7.20 -15.20 -16.39
N ARG A 150 8.40 -15.13 -15.80
CA ARG A 150 9.64 -15.66 -16.40
C ARG A 150 9.51 -17.14 -16.76
N TYR A 151 9.10 -17.96 -15.80
CA TYR A 151 9.03 -19.41 -15.99
C TYR A 151 7.71 -19.87 -16.59
N GLY A 152 6.59 -19.20 -16.28
CA GLY A 152 5.27 -19.56 -16.80
C GLY A 152 5.10 -19.22 -18.29
N LEU A 153 5.69 -18.11 -18.75
CA LEU A 153 5.60 -17.67 -20.15
C LEU A 153 6.91 -17.87 -20.93
N ASN A 154 7.95 -18.37 -20.29
CA ASN A 154 9.29 -18.56 -20.87
C ASN A 154 9.86 -17.31 -21.57
N ILE A 155 9.72 -16.13 -20.92
CA ILE A 155 10.20 -14.84 -21.42
C ILE A 155 11.51 -14.43 -20.73
N ASP A 156 12.17 -13.39 -21.24
CA ASP A 156 13.36 -12.83 -20.60
C ASP A 156 13.07 -12.32 -19.18
N THR A 157 14.07 -12.45 -18.28
CA THR A 157 13.92 -12.08 -16.85
C THR A 157 13.65 -10.58 -16.67
N GLY A 158 14.34 -9.72 -17.41
CA GLY A 158 14.15 -8.27 -17.35
C GLY A 158 12.76 -7.87 -17.87
N ILE A 159 12.30 -8.51 -18.96
CA ILE A 159 10.95 -8.31 -19.48
C ILE A 159 9.89 -8.76 -18.45
N ALA A 160 10.12 -9.87 -17.76
CA ALA A 160 9.23 -10.34 -16.70
C ALA A 160 9.13 -9.33 -15.54
N LEU A 161 10.23 -8.66 -15.16
CA LEU A 161 10.22 -7.57 -14.18
C LEU A 161 9.38 -6.39 -14.68
N LEU A 162 9.59 -5.94 -15.92
CA LEU A 162 8.83 -4.82 -16.50
C LEU A 162 7.33 -5.11 -16.57
N ILE A 163 6.93 -6.31 -17.02
CA ILE A 163 5.52 -6.73 -17.04
C ILE A 163 4.94 -6.69 -15.62
N THR A 164 5.68 -7.21 -14.64
CA THR A 164 5.24 -7.19 -13.23
C THR A 164 5.03 -5.77 -12.73
N ALA A 165 5.97 -4.86 -13.00
CA ALA A 165 5.87 -3.45 -12.60
C ALA A 165 4.67 -2.77 -13.26
N GLN A 166 4.46 -2.96 -14.56
CA GLN A 166 3.40 -2.30 -15.33
C GLN A 166 2.01 -2.83 -14.96
N LEU A 167 1.86 -4.14 -14.73
CA LEU A 167 0.60 -4.71 -14.21
C LEU A 167 0.31 -4.19 -12.80
N ALA A 168 1.33 -4.06 -11.97
CA ALA A 168 1.21 -3.48 -10.64
C ALA A 168 0.89 -1.97 -10.70
N ALA A 169 1.49 -1.21 -11.62
CA ALA A 169 1.14 0.19 -11.87
C ALA A 169 -0.31 0.35 -12.30
N TRP A 170 -0.78 -0.50 -13.19
CA TRP A 170 -2.19 -0.54 -13.56
C TRP A 170 -3.09 -0.83 -12.35
N GLY A 171 -2.73 -1.83 -11.53
CA GLY A 171 -3.42 -2.13 -10.28
C GLY A 171 -3.42 -0.97 -9.28
N PHE A 172 -2.30 -0.24 -9.14
CA PHE A 172 -2.20 0.97 -8.33
C PHE A 172 -3.23 2.03 -8.78
N TRP A 173 -3.31 2.33 -10.06
CA TRP A 173 -4.25 3.30 -10.60
C TRP A 173 -5.70 2.82 -10.47
N ILE A 174 -5.97 1.54 -10.64
CA ILE A 174 -7.30 0.97 -10.36
C ILE A 174 -7.71 1.25 -8.92
N TYR A 175 -6.87 0.96 -7.94
CA TYR A 175 -7.18 1.20 -6.53
C TYR A 175 -7.28 2.69 -6.20
N PHE A 176 -6.46 3.54 -6.80
CA PHE A 176 -6.61 4.99 -6.68
C PHE A 176 -8.01 5.46 -7.11
N PHE A 177 -8.46 5.07 -8.31
CA PHE A 177 -9.78 5.46 -8.81
C PHE A 177 -10.92 4.77 -8.04
N LEU A 178 -10.75 3.57 -7.54
CA LEU A 178 -11.72 2.89 -6.68
C LEU A 178 -11.88 3.60 -5.33
N LEU A 179 -10.79 4.07 -4.72
CA LEU A 179 -10.84 4.87 -3.49
C LEU A 179 -11.50 6.22 -3.76
N CYS A 180 -11.15 6.90 -4.82
CA CYS A 180 -11.80 8.14 -5.24
C CYS A 180 -13.32 7.94 -5.44
N LYS A 181 -13.72 6.86 -6.10
CA LYS A 181 -15.12 6.51 -6.31
C LYS A 181 -15.83 6.20 -5.00
N ARG A 182 -15.22 5.39 -4.11
CA ARG A 182 -15.78 5.07 -2.78
C ARG A 182 -16.04 6.33 -1.96
N TRP A 183 -15.18 7.32 -2.08
CA TRP A 183 -15.32 8.59 -1.37
C TRP A 183 -16.14 9.63 -2.11
N ASN A 184 -16.74 9.30 -3.25
CA ASN A 184 -17.50 10.23 -4.09
C ASN A 184 -16.72 11.51 -4.45
N ILE A 185 -15.43 11.36 -4.77
CA ILE A 185 -14.58 12.46 -5.22
C ILE A 185 -15.01 12.84 -6.64
N SER A 186 -15.17 14.13 -6.90
CA SER A 186 -15.54 14.63 -8.24
C SER A 186 -14.50 14.29 -9.30
N LEU A 187 -14.91 14.13 -10.55
CA LEU A 187 -13.99 13.80 -11.65
C LEU A 187 -12.86 14.83 -11.78
N ALA A 188 -13.15 16.11 -11.61
CA ALA A 188 -12.12 17.16 -11.66
C ALA A 188 -11.05 16.97 -10.59
N LEU A 189 -11.42 16.66 -9.34
CA LEU A 189 -10.47 16.37 -8.27
C LEU A 189 -9.72 15.08 -8.52
N GLN A 190 -10.36 14.03 -9.07
CA GLN A 190 -9.68 12.79 -9.45
C GLN A 190 -8.60 13.06 -10.51
N THR A 191 -8.91 13.85 -11.53
CA THR A 191 -7.95 14.23 -12.58
C THR A 191 -6.81 15.05 -12.00
N CYS A 192 -7.09 16.05 -11.16
CA CYS A 192 -6.05 16.83 -10.49
C CYS A 192 -5.12 15.94 -9.64
N GLY A 193 -5.68 15.04 -8.83
CA GLY A 193 -4.87 14.12 -8.03
C GLY A 193 -4.04 13.14 -8.87
N ALA A 194 -4.63 12.57 -9.92
CA ALA A 194 -3.92 11.69 -10.83
C ALA A 194 -2.79 12.43 -11.56
N SER A 195 -3.03 13.68 -12.00
CA SER A 195 -2.00 14.51 -12.65
C SER A 195 -0.84 14.81 -11.69
N LEU A 196 -1.12 15.19 -10.44
CA LEU A 196 -0.08 15.46 -9.44
C LEU A 196 0.77 14.22 -9.13
N ILE A 197 0.15 13.04 -9.03
CA ILE A 197 0.87 11.80 -8.78
C ILE A 197 1.67 11.39 -10.03
N ALA A 198 1.05 11.41 -11.21
CA ALA A 198 1.72 10.99 -12.46
C ALA A 198 2.86 11.93 -12.87
N ALA A 199 2.76 13.21 -12.52
CA ALA A 199 3.78 14.21 -12.82
C ALA A 199 4.91 14.28 -11.78
N HIS A 200 4.85 13.51 -10.69
CA HIS A 200 5.95 13.46 -9.73
C HIS A 200 7.24 12.99 -10.40
N PRO A 201 8.41 13.61 -10.13
CA PRO A 201 9.67 13.27 -10.79
C PRO A 201 10.03 11.78 -10.75
N ALA A 202 9.72 11.08 -9.68
CA ALA A 202 9.97 9.65 -9.52
C ALA A 202 8.81 8.74 -9.98
N ALA A 203 7.72 9.29 -10.58
CA ALA A 203 6.57 8.46 -10.97
C ALA A 203 6.87 7.45 -12.08
N PHE A 204 7.94 7.64 -12.87
CA PHE A 204 8.37 6.67 -13.88
C PHE A 204 8.83 5.34 -13.29
N PHE A 205 9.23 5.30 -12.01
CA PHE A 205 9.53 4.04 -11.32
C PHE A 205 8.32 3.09 -11.23
N LEU A 206 7.10 3.59 -11.44
CA LEU A 206 5.93 2.73 -11.56
C LEU A 206 5.99 1.80 -12.79
N VAL A 207 6.66 2.21 -13.86
CA VAL A 207 6.74 1.44 -15.11
C VAL A 207 8.14 0.87 -15.39
N ALA A 208 9.13 1.22 -14.58
CA ALA A 208 10.49 0.67 -14.61
C ALA A 208 10.56 -0.68 -13.86
N GLY A 209 11.67 -1.41 -13.98
CA GLY A 209 11.88 -2.74 -13.38
C GLY A 209 12.07 -2.71 -11.86
N TYR A 210 11.19 -2.06 -11.13
CA TYR A 210 11.29 -1.75 -9.69
C TYR A 210 10.07 -2.22 -8.88
N SER A 211 10.25 -2.37 -7.56
CA SER A 211 9.20 -2.89 -6.66
C SER A 211 8.18 -1.84 -6.20
N GLU A 212 8.37 -0.56 -6.54
CA GLU A 212 7.54 0.56 -6.10
C GLU A 212 6.08 0.42 -6.51
N SER A 213 5.82 0.05 -7.75
CA SER A 213 4.48 -0.16 -8.27
C SER A 213 3.74 -1.29 -7.53
N LEU A 214 4.43 -2.42 -7.28
CA LEU A 214 3.86 -3.54 -6.56
C LEU A 214 3.54 -3.17 -5.11
N PHE A 215 4.47 -2.47 -4.44
CA PHE A 215 4.27 -2.00 -3.07
C PHE A 215 3.06 -1.05 -2.98
N LEU A 216 2.99 -0.04 -3.85
CA LEU A 216 1.91 0.96 -3.86
C LEU A 216 0.56 0.35 -4.24
N MET A 217 0.52 -0.56 -5.22
CA MET A 217 -0.69 -1.31 -5.54
C MET A 217 -1.19 -2.11 -4.33
N ALA A 218 -0.28 -2.83 -3.68
CA ALA A 218 -0.61 -3.64 -2.52
C ALA A 218 -1.06 -2.76 -1.33
N LEU A 219 -0.41 -1.62 -1.10
CA LEU A 219 -0.78 -0.66 -0.06
C LEU A 219 -2.16 -0.05 -0.30
N LEU A 220 -2.46 0.44 -1.51
CA LEU A 220 -3.79 0.99 -1.81
C LEU A 220 -4.88 -0.09 -1.79
N GLY A 221 -4.57 -1.30 -2.26
CA GLY A 221 -5.45 -2.46 -2.13
C GLY A 221 -5.71 -2.83 -0.67
N PHE A 222 -4.67 -2.81 0.17
CA PHE A 222 -4.79 -3.01 1.61
C PHE A 222 -5.70 -1.95 2.26
N ILE A 223 -5.48 -0.67 1.98
CA ILE A 223 -6.33 0.44 2.45
C ILE A 223 -7.78 0.24 1.97
N TYR A 224 -7.97 -0.09 0.70
CA TYR A 224 -9.30 -0.28 0.12
C TYR A 224 -10.05 -1.44 0.78
N TRP A 225 -9.47 -2.62 0.86
CA TRP A 225 -10.15 -3.82 1.32
C TRP A 225 -10.23 -3.93 2.84
N SER A 226 -9.21 -3.52 3.60
CA SER A 226 -9.25 -3.56 5.06
C SER A 226 -10.29 -2.60 5.65
N SER A 227 -10.62 -1.51 4.92
CA SER A 227 -11.64 -0.54 5.30
C SER A 227 -13.06 -0.89 4.81
N ALA A 228 -13.23 -1.97 4.06
CA ALA A 228 -14.53 -2.45 3.61
C ALA A 228 -15.11 -3.49 4.57
N ASP A 229 -16.43 -3.62 4.56
CA ASP A 229 -17.14 -4.61 5.38
C ASP A 229 -17.19 -5.98 4.68
N GLY A 230 -17.40 -7.01 5.50
CA GLY A 230 -17.56 -8.38 5.03
C GLY A 230 -16.29 -9.24 5.09
N ARG A 231 -16.46 -10.55 5.15
CA ARG A 231 -15.36 -11.52 5.28
C ARG A 231 -14.44 -11.51 4.06
N ALA A 232 -15.01 -11.51 2.85
CA ALA A 232 -14.23 -11.50 1.62
C ALA A 232 -13.32 -10.25 1.53
N ALA A 233 -13.82 -9.08 1.93
CA ALA A 233 -13.03 -7.86 1.98
C ALA A 233 -11.86 -7.98 2.96
N LYS A 234 -12.06 -8.58 4.14
CA LYS A 234 -10.98 -8.79 5.11
C LYS A 234 -9.92 -9.76 4.60
N VAL A 235 -10.32 -10.83 3.90
CA VAL A 235 -9.39 -11.76 3.25
C VAL A 235 -8.58 -11.04 2.16
N LEU A 236 -9.24 -10.30 1.27
CA LEU A 236 -8.54 -9.51 0.25
C LEU A 236 -7.62 -8.45 0.86
N GLY A 237 -8.05 -7.79 1.95
CA GLY A 237 -7.20 -6.89 2.72
C GLY A 237 -5.96 -7.60 3.25
N ALA A 238 -6.12 -8.76 3.88
CA ALA A 238 -5.01 -9.57 4.39
C ALA A 238 -4.03 -9.97 3.26
N MET A 239 -4.53 -10.42 2.11
CA MET A 239 -3.70 -10.78 0.95
C MET A 239 -2.88 -9.59 0.43
N HIS A 240 -3.49 -8.41 0.29
CA HIS A 240 -2.78 -7.21 -0.10
C HIS A 240 -1.77 -6.78 0.97
N GLY A 241 -2.11 -6.92 2.25
CA GLY A 241 -1.21 -6.64 3.35
C GLY A 241 0.02 -7.56 3.36
N ILE A 242 -0.15 -8.86 3.16
CA ILE A 242 0.95 -9.84 3.00
C ILE A 242 1.85 -9.42 1.83
N LEU A 243 1.25 -9.12 0.68
CA LEU A 243 1.98 -8.70 -0.51
C LEU A 243 2.74 -7.39 -0.27
N MET A 244 2.13 -6.41 0.40
CA MET A 244 2.73 -5.13 0.77
C MET A 244 3.98 -5.31 1.63
N SER A 245 3.89 -6.09 2.70
CA SER A 245 5.02 -6.32 3.61
C SER A 245 6.09 -7.25 3.02
N ALA A 246 5.72 -8.15 2.11
CA ALA A 246 6.66 -8.96 1.34
C ALA A 246 7.31 -8.21 0.17
N ALA A 247 6.79 -7.03 -0.21
CA ALA A 247 7.38 -6.19 -1.25
C ALA A 247 8.44 -5.21 -0.70
N ARG A 248 8.22 -4.64 0.49
CA ARG A 248 9.14 -3.67 1.13
C ARG A 248 9.02 -3.72 2.64
N ILE A 249 10.14 -3.48 3.35
CA ILE A 249 10.19 -3.53 4.81
C ILE A 249 9.20 -2.57 5.50
N VAL A 250 9.02 -1.37 4.95
CA VAL A 250 8.08 -0.36 5.49
C VAL A 250 6.64 -0.86 5.54
N GLY A 251 6.30 -1.85 4.73
CA GLY A 251 4.99 -2.49 4.70
C GLY A 251 4.61 -3.17 6.02
N ILE A 252 5.60 -3.64 6.82
CA ILE A 252 5.32 -4.27 8.11
C ILE A 252 4.70 -3.28 9.11
N VAL A 253 5.14 -2.01 9.07
CA VAL A 253 4.59 -0.97 9.94
C VAL A 253 3.28 -0.41 9.38
N CYS A 254 3.17 -0.25 8.04
CA CYS A 254 1.93 0.13 7.38
C CYS A 254 0.79 -0.88 7.63
N ALA A 255 1.11 -2.13 7.97
CA ALA A 255 0.12 -3.13 8.38
C ALA A 255 -0.75 -2.70 9.58
N ALA A 256 -0.30 -1.74 10.40
CA ALA A 256 -1.08 -1.17 11.50
C ALA A 256 -2.23 -0.24 11.05
N PHE A 257 -2.35 0.09 9.76
CA PHE A 257 -3.38 0.97 9.21
C PHE A 257 -4.81 0.69 9.77
N PRO A 258 -5.34 -0.57 9.79
CA PRO A 258 -6.68 -0.83 10.29
C PRO A 258 -6.83 -0.53 11.79
N LEU A 259 -5.77 -0.74 12.58
CA LEU A 259 -5.77 -0.44 14.02
C LEU A 259 -5.78 1.06 14.27
N VAL A 260 -4.99 1.82 13.51
CA VAL A 260 -4.97 3.28 13.57
C VAL A 260 -6.35 3.83 13.22
N CYS A 261 -6.97 3.36 12.14
CA CYS A 261 -8.33 3.72 11.77
C CYS A 261 -9.32 3.44 12.94
N ALA A 262 -9.24 2.27 13.54
CA ALA A 262 -10.11 1.88 14.65
C ALA A 262 -9.94 2.80 15.87
N VAL A 263 -8.69 3.14 16.25
CA VAL A 263 -8.40 4.04 17.37
C VAL A 263 -8.99 5.43 17.14
N PHE A 264 -8.79 5.99 15.93
CA PHE A 264 -9.30 7.34 15.63
C PHE A 264 -10.84 7.37 15.44
N GLN A 265 -11.46 6.26 15.03
CA GLN A 265 -12.91 6.15 14.95
C GLN A 265 -13.57 6.04 16.33
N THR A 266 -13.00 5.25 17.24
CA THR A 266 -13.56 5.01 18.57
C THR A 266 -13.06 5.99 19.63
N GLY A 267 -11.95 6.67 19.35
CA GLY A 267 -11.25 7.58 20.25
C GLY A 267 -10.27 6.84 21.17
N TRP A 268 -9.12 7.47 21.48
CA TRP A 268 -8.04 6.87 22.25
C TRP A 268 -8.45 6.35 23.63
N ARG A 269 -9.50 6.95 24.25
CA ARG A 269 -10.06 6.48 25.54
C ARG A 269 -10.63 5.07 25.48
N SER A 270 -10.98 4.56 24.29
CA SER A 270 -11.45 3.18 24.13
C SER A 270 -10.35 2.17 24.49
N LEU A 271 -9.07 2.53 24.33
CA LEU A 271 -7.91 1.71 24.70
C LEU A 271 -7.80 1.49 26.20
N LEU A 272 -8.42 2.34 27.04
CA LEU A 272 -8.48 2.15 28.50
C LEU A 272 -9.35 0.92 28.89
N LYS A 273 -10.11 0.36 27.93
CA LYS A 273 -10.87 -0.87 28.11
C LYS A 273 -10.38 -1.96 27.15
N PRO A 274 -9.14 -2.48 27.30
CA PRO A 274 -8.45 -3.25 26.26
C PRO A 274 -9.20 -4.53 25.88
N ARG A 275 -9.77 -5.26 26.85
CA ARG A 275 -10.53 -6.50 26.58
C ARG A 275 -11.76 -6.24 25.68
N ARG A 276 -12.45 -5.12 25.89
CA ARG A 276 -13.60 -4.73 25.09
C ARG A 276 -13.14 -4.28 23.70
N TRP A 277 -12.11 -3.43 23.64
CA TRP A 277 -11.56 -2.92 22.39
C TRP A 277 -11.07 -4.05 21.48
N VAL A 278 -10.29 -4.99 22.00
CA VAL A 278 -9.82 -6.18 21.26
C VAL A 278 -10.98 -7.00 20.73
N ARG A 279 -12.03 -7.21 21.53
CA ARG A 279 -13.22 -7.97 21.10
C ARG A 279 -13.98 -7.29 19.96
N GLU A 280 -14.11 -5.96 20.02
CA GLU A 280 -14.80 -5.16 19.00
C GLU A 280 -13.99 -5.06 17.69
N HIS A 281 -12.65 -5.07 17.78
CA HIS A 281 -11.77 -4.89 16.62
C HIS A 281 -11.00 -6.15 16.19
N ARG A 282 -11.45 -7.35 16.59
CA ARG A 282 -10.85 -8.63 16.19
C ARG A 282 -10.55 -8.73 14.68
N PRO A 283 -11.46 -8.34 13.77
CA PRO A 283 -11.16 -8.42 12.34
C PRO A 283 -10.01 -7.50 11.90
N ALA A 284 -9.93 -6.30 12.47
CA ALA A 284 -8.83 -5.36 12.19
C ALA A 284 -7.48 -5.92 12.68
N ILE A 285 -7.47 -6.48 13.90
CA ILE A 285 -6.28 -7.13 14.49
C ILE A 285 -5.85 -8.32 13.61
N GLY A 286 -6.79 -9.18 13.22
CA GLY A 286 -6.49 -10.32 12.35
C GLY A 286 -5.91 -9.92 10.99
N VAL A 287 -6.46 -8.89 10.36
CA VAL A 287 -5.94 -8.33 9.09
C VAL A 287 -4.54 -7.73 9.28
N THR A 288 -4.30 -7.02 10.40
CA THR A 288 -2.98 -6.45 10.72
C THR A 288 -1.93 -7.55 10.89
N ILE A 289 -2.23 -8.58 11.70
CA ILE A 289 -1.30 -9.71 11.92
C ILE A 289 -1.01 -10.41 10.60
N ALA A 290 -2.04 -10.72 9.81
CA ALA A 290 -1.87 -11.34 8.51
C ALA A 290 -1.01 -10.45 7.58
N ALA A 291 -1.24 -9.14 7.56
CA ALA A 291 -0.47 -8.20 6.75
C ALA A 291 1.02 -8.16 7.10
N MET A 292 1.40 -8.41 8.35
CA MET A 292 2.81 -8.49 8.77
C MET A 292 3.50 -9.78 8.32
N CYS A 293 2.75 -10.84 8.05
CA CYS A 293 3.31 -12.17 7.75
C CYS A 293 4.23 -12.16 6.52
N GLY A 294 4.02 -11.28 5.53
CA GLY A 294 4.88 -11.22 4.35
C GLY A 294 6.35 -10.94 4.68
N ALA A 295 6.62 -9.96 5.52
CA ALA A 295 7.97 -9.65 6.00
C ALA A 295 8.48 -10.70 7.02
N ILE A 296 7.61 -11.13 7.95
CA ILE A 296 7.97 -12.11 8.97
C ILE A 296 8.45 -13.42 8.33
N VAL A 297 7.76 -13.88 7.27
CA VAL A 297 8.17 -15.11 6.54
C VAL A 297 9.55 -14.91 5.90
N PHE A 298 9.86 -13.74 5.37
CA PHE A 298 11.18 -13.47 4.81
C PHE A 298 12.28 -13.47 5.90
N PHE A 299 12.04 -12.83 7.03
CA PHE A 299 12.99 -12.86 8.15
C PHE A 299 13.15 -14.28 8.74
N ALA A 300 12.06 -15.04 8.84
CA ALA A 300 12.12 -16.44 9.25
C ALA A 300 12.91 -17.31 8.24
N TYR A 301 12.74 -17.06 6.94
CA TYR A 301 13.55 -17.71 5.91
C TYR A 301 15.04 -17.39 6.07
N CYS A 302 15.42 -16.13 6.34
CA CYS A 302 16.80 -15.74 6.60
C CYS A 302 17.35 -16.45 7.85
N GLN A 303 16.56 -16.53 8.93
CA GLN A 303 16.93 -17.25 10.15
C GLN A 303 17.15 -18.75 9.89
N LEU A 304 16.23 -19.40 9.18
CA LEU A 304 16.32 -20.83 8.91
C LEU A 304 17.46 -21.19 7.95
N ARG A 305 17.73 -20.34 6.97
CA ARG A 305 18.70 -20.60 5.92
C ARG A 305 20.15 -20.27 6.34
N TRP A 306 20.33 -19.19 7.11
CA TRP A 306 21.65 -18.64 7.44
C TRP A 306 21.88 -18.39 8.94
N GLY A 307 20.86 -18.60 9.79
CA GLY A 307 20.98 -18.37 11.23
C GLY A 307 20.86 -16.90 11.67
N HIS A 308 20.53 -15.99 10.75
CA HIS A 308 20.47 -14.56 10.98
C HIS A 308 19.14 -13.96 10.49
N TRP A 309 18.22 -13.69 11.40
CA TRP A 309 16.93 -13.08 11.06
C TRP A 309 17.07 -11.63 10.60
N ASP A 310 18.10 -10.93 11.06
CA ASP A 310 18.44 -9.54 10.79
C ASP A 310 19.32 -9.36 9.54
N LEU A 311 19.54 -10.41 8.77
CA LEU A 311 20.43 -10.45 7.61
C LEU A 311 20.15 -9.35 6.58
N TYR A 312 18.87 -8.97 6.42
CA TYR A 312 18.49 -7.82 5.60
C TYR A 312 19.21 -6.53 6.06
N MET A 313 19.17 -6.22 7.35
CA MET A 313 19.80 -5.01 7.91
C MET A 313 21.32 -5.08 7.83
N LEU A 314 21.89 -6.25 8.13
CA LEU A 314 23.34 -6.47 8.00
C LEU A 314 23.81 -6.28 6.57
N THR A 315 23.05 -6.76 5.59
CA THR A 315 23.37 -6.59 4.17
C THR A 315 23.26 -5.13 3.74
N GLN A 316 22.24 -4.40 4.20
CA GLN A 316 22.10 -2.96 3.94
C GLN A 316 23.28 -2.16 4.50
N ALA A 317 23.71 -2.47 5.72
CA ALA A 317 24.85 -1.80 6.35
C ALA A 317 26.16 -2.12 5.63
N ALA A 318 26.44 -3.39 5.36
CA ALA A 318 27.69 -3.81 4.74
C ALA A 318 27.80 -3.41 3.26
N GLY A 319 26.70 -3.46 2.53
CA GLY A 319 26.68 -3.26 1.09
C GLY A 319 26.49 -1.81 0.65
N TRP A 320 25.58 -1.09 1.29
CA TRP A 320 25.21 0.29 0.94
C TRP A 320 25.57 1.30 2.01
N GLY A 321 26.22 0.88 3.13
CA GLY A 321 26.51 1.78 4.23
C GLY A 321 25.26 2.30 4.95
N ILE A 322 24.10 1.67 4.72
CA ILE A 322 22.82 2.11 5.28
C ILE A 322 22.72 1.68 6.74
N VAL A 323 22.98 2.61 7.65
CA VAL A 323 22.79 2.46 9.10
C VAL A 323 21.73 3.46 9.53
N ALA A 324 20.62 2.98 10.10
CA ALA A 324 19.48 3.84 10.41
C ALA A 324 19.82 4.94 11.44
N ASP A 325 19.62 6.19 11.06
CA ASP A 325 19.68 7.35 11.94
C ASP A 325 18.26 7.84 12.28
N TYR A 326 17.69 7.31 13.34
CA TYR A 326 16.32 7.61 13.78
C TYR A 326 16.11 9.08 14.22
N LEU A 327 17.17 9.85 14.40
CA LEU A 327 17.10 11.28 14.72
C LEU A 327 17.28 12.19 13.51
N ALA A 328 17.56 11.63 12.34
CA ALA A 328 17.81 12.39 11.12
C ALA A 328 16.66 13.34 10.75
N VAL A 329 15.42 12.93 10.97
CA VAL A 329 14.24 13.77 10.70
C VAL A 329 14.20 15.06 11.51
N PHE A 330 14.93 15.13 12.62
CA PHE A 330 15.04 16.32 13.49
C PHE A 330 16.29 17.15 13.22
N LYS A 331 17.19 16.70 12.36
CA LYS A 331 18.43 17.41 12.04
C LYS A 331 18.20 18.43 10.92
N PRO A 332 18.45 19.73 11.13
CA PRO A 332 18.32 20.75 10.08
C PRO A 332 19.17 20.47 8.83
N SER A 333 20.31 19.80 8.99
CA SER A 333 21.21 19.41 7.90
C SER A 333 20.60 18.39 6.92
N SER A 334 19.57 17.65 7.35
CA SER A 334 18.85 16.71 6.49
C SER A 334 17.93 17.42 5.47
N TYR A 335 17.74 18.74 5.60
CA TYR A 335 16.81 19.52 4.80
C TYR A 335 17.53 20.51 3.91
N ARG A 336 17.03 20.68 2.69
CA ARG A 336 17.52 21.68 1.75
C ARG A 336 16.46 22.76 1.55
N TRP A 337 16.83 24.00 1.79
CA TRP A 337 15.93 25.16 1.71
C TRP A 337 16.11 26.00 0.44
N LEU A 338 17.18 25.74 -0.32
CA LEU A 338 17.49 26.39 -1.60
C LEU A 338 17.23 25.45 -2.76
N LEU A 339 16.93 26.00 -3.95
CA LEU A 339 16.71 25.21 -5.15
C LEU A 339 17.89 24.28 -5.40
N PRO A 340 17.64 22.99 -5.69
CA PRO A 340 18.67 22.01 -5.95
C PRO A 340 19.26 22.18 -7.34
N ALA A 341 20.51 21.84 -7.50
CA ALA A 341 21.08 21.57 -8.83
C ALA A 341 20.50 20.25 -9.35
N LEU A 342 19.80 20.27 -10.49
CA LEU A 342 19.14 19.09 -11.04
C LEU A 342 20.09 17.95 -11.40
N ASN A 343 21.35 18.26 -11.63
CA ASN A 343 22.42 17.30 -11.89
C ASN A 343 23.04 16.70 -10.62
N ASN A 344 22.56 17.09 -9.44
CA ASN A 344 22.97 16.54 -8.15
C ASN A 344 21.81 15.77 -7.51
N PRO A 345 21.76 14.44 -7.60
CA PRO A 345 20.67 13.62 -7.07
C PRO A 345 20.47 13.80 -5.55
N THR A 346 21.57 13.95 -4.80
CA THR A 346 21.54 14.20 -3.35
C THR A 346 20.79 15.48 -3.00
N GLU A 347 21.09 16.59 -3.70
CA GLU A 347 20.41 17.85 -3.44
C GLU A 347 18.91 17.79 -3.79
N VAL A 348 18.56 17.09 -4.87
CA VAL A 348 17.16 16.88 -5.26
C VAL A 348 16.43 16.02 -4.21
N SER A 349 17.07 14.97 -3.73
CA SER A 349 16.53 14.11 -2.68
C SER A 349 16.33 14.86 -1.35
N GLN A 350 17.27 15.71 -0.94
CA GLN A 350 17.12 16.58 0.24
C GLN A 350 16.00 17.61 0.07
N MET A 351 15.81 18.15 -1.14
CA MET A 351 14.69 19.05 -1.44
C MET A 351 13.36 18.29 -1.40
N ALA A 352 13.28 17.08 -1.96
CA ALA A 352 12.09 16.24 -1.89
C ALA A 352 11.69 15.97 -0.42
N MET A 353 12.66 15.68 0.43
CA MET A 353 12.45 15.56 1.87
C MET A 353 11.87 16.82 2.48
N THR A 354 12.42 17.99 2.16
CA THR A 354 11.94 19.29 2.65
C THR A 354 10.50 19.54 2.23
N LEU A 355 10.19 19.32 0.95
CA LEU A 355 8.84 19.49 0.42
C LEU A 355 7.84 18.53 1.07
N GLY A 356 8.23 17.27 1.27
CA GLY A 356 7.42 16.29 2.00
C GLY A 356 7.12 16.75 3.43
N ALA A 357 8.11 17.23 4.19
CA ALA A 357 7.92 17.76 5.54
C ALA A 357 6.97 18.97 5.54
N LEU A 358 7.17 19.93 4.62
CA LEU A 358 6.31 21.11 4.49
C LEU A 358 4.86 20.72 4.15
N LEU A 359 4.68 19.71 3.31
CA LEU A 359 3.37 19.20 2.95
C LEU A 359 2.65 18.60 4.16
N PHE A 360 3.34 17.82 5.00
CA PHE A 360 2.78 17.32 6.26
C PHE A 360 2.37 18.46 7.20
N VAL A 361 3.22 19.50 7.37
CA VAL A 361 2.90 20.66 8.19
C VAL A 361 1.67 21.39 7.64
N ALA A 362 1.62 21.64 6.33
CA ALA A 362 0.50 22.31 5.67
C ALA A 362 -0.82 21.57 5.89
N ILE A 363 -0.81 20.25 5.70
CA ILE A 363 -2.01 19.42 5.88
C ILE A 363 -2.42 19.36 7.36
N ALA A 364 -1.48 19.24 8.28
CA ALA A 364 -1.76 19.27 9.72
C ALA A 364 -2.42 20.58 10.12
N LEU A 365 -1.91 21.72 9.64
CA LEU A 365 -2.51 23.03 9.86
C LEU A 365 -3.92 23.12 9.24
N CYS A 366 -4.13 22.65 8.03
CA CYS A 366 -5.46 22.62 7.41
C CYS A 366 -6.47 21.80 8.22
N GLU A 367 -6.09 20.61 8.65
CA GLU A 367 -6.96 19.75 9.50
C GLU A 367 -7.26 20.40 10.85
N LEU A 368 -6.26 21.06 11.43
CA LEU A 368 -6.41 21.80 12.70
C LEU A 368 -7.41 22.95 12.55
N VAL A 369 -7.23 23.82 11.55
CA VAL A 369 -8.12 24.97 11.27
C VAL A 369 -9.55 24.50 11.04
N VAL A 370 -9.75 23.49 10.23
CA VAL A 370 -11.10 22.93 9.98
C VAL A 370 -11.68 22.28 11.23
N GLY A 371 -10.86 21.63 12.04
CA GLY A 371 -11.26 21.10 13.35
C GLY A 371 -11.78 22.19 14.29
N PHE A 372 -11.09 23.32 14.38
CA PHE A 372 -11.52 24.47 15.19
C PHE A 372 -12.81 25.12 14.67
N GLN A 373 -12.94 25.31 13.34
CA GLN A 373 -14.13 25.95 12.77
C GLN A 373 -15.40 25.11 12.95
N ARG A 374 -15.29 23.80 13.07
CA ARG A 374 -16.41 22.88 13.30
C ARG A 374 -16.75 22.67 14.77
N ALA A 375 -15.97 23.19 15.71
CA ALA A 375 -16.29 23.14 17.11
C ALA A 375 -17.48 24.04 17.39
N PRO A 376 -18.61 23.55 17.94
CA PRO A 376 -19.72 24.42 18.29
C PRO A 376 -19.24 25.44 19.33
N ALA A 377 -19.55 26.72 19.11
CA ALA A 377 -19.16 27.85 19.98
C ALA A 377 -19.64 27.71 21.45
N ALA A 378 -20.46 26.71 21.75
CA ALA A 378 -21.10 26.51 23.07
C ALA A 378 -20.29 25.68 24.07
N ALA A 379 -19.15 25.12 23.70
CA ALA A 379 -18.43 24.25 24.63
C ALA A 379 -16.95 24.65 24.67
N GLY A 380 -16.50 25.28 25.76
CA GLY A 380 -15.10 25.57 26.08
C GLY A 380 -14.20 24.32 26.19
N LYS A 381 -14.42 23.32 25.33
CA LYS A 381 -13.65 22.09 25.22
C LYS A 381 -12.88 22.11 23.90
N LEU A 382 -11.57 22.25 24.01
CA LEU A 382 -10.59 22.37 22.94
C LEU A 382 -10.64 21.23 21.88
N TRP A 383 -11.42 20.17 22.11
CA TRP A 383 -11.56 19.00 21.25
C TRP A 383 -13.02 18.53 21.23
N SER A 384 -13.88 19.23 20.50
CA SER A 384 -15.21 18.71 20.24
C SER A 384 -15.12 17.50 19.31
N ARG A 385 -15.68 16.37 19.73
CA ARG A 385 -15.76 15.15 18.92
C ARG A 385 -16.56 15.44 17.65
N PRO A 386 -16.17 14.84 16.49
CA PRO A 386 -17.03 14.82 15.32
C PRO A 386 -18.44 14.39 15.75
N THR A 387 -19.44 15.18 15.42
CA THR A 387 -20.81 15.00 15.92
C THR A 387 -21.54 13.85 15.23
N THR A 388 -21.08 13.45 14.03
CA THR A 388 -21.69 12.37 13.26
C THR A 388 -20.77 11.16 13.14
N LEU A 389 -21.33 9.95 13.06
CA LEU A 389 -20.60 8.70 12.83
C LEU A 389 -19.81 8.76 11.51
N TRP A 390 -20.37 9.43 10.50
CA TRP A 390 -19.73 9.65 9.20
C TRP A 390 -18.44 10.46 9.30
N ASP A 391 -18.44 11.55 10.06
CA ASP A 391 -17.24 12.38 10.26
C ASP A 391 -16.12 11.61 10.95
N ARG A 392 -16.45 10.76 11.94
CA ARG A 392 -15.48 9.91 12.62
C ARG A 392 -14.86 8.87 11.70
N THR A 393 -15.69 8.23 10.86
CA THR A 393 -15.21 7.21 9.91
C THR A 393 -14.26 7.83 8.90
N ASN A 394 -14.59 9.00 8.35
CA ASN A 394 -13.72 9.72 7.41
C ASN A 394 -12.41 10.18 8.06
N TRP A 395 -12.48 10.70 9.29
CA TRP A 395 -11.30 11.09 10.05
C TRP A 395 -10.39 9.90 10.33
N GLY A 396 -10.94 8.77 10.78
CA GLY A 396 -10.17 7.55 11.01
C GLY A 396 -9.45 7.07 9.75
N MET A 397 -10.10 7.14 8.60
CA MET A 397 -9.51 6.78 7.30
C MET A 397 -8.34 7.69 6.96
N ARG A 398 -8.50 9.02 7.04
CA ARG A 398 -7.41 9.97 6.77
C ARG A 398 -6.26 9.79 7.75
N ALA A 399 -6.55 9.64 9.04
CA ALA A 399 -5.54 9.39 10.07
C ALA A 399 -4.72 8.13 9.77
N GLY A 400 -5.36 7.05 9.30
CA GLY A 400 -4.65 5.84 8.85
C GLY A 400 -3.75 6.08 7.64
N ILE A 401 -4.20 6.87 6.65
CA ILE A 401 -3.39 7.22 5.48
C ILE A 401 -2.20 8.12 5.89
N TYR A 402 -2.44 9.13 6.73
CA TYR A 402 -1.37 9.98 7.27
C TYR A 402 -0.36 9.18 8.07
N PHE A 403 -0.82 8.20 8.86
CA PHE A 403 0.08 7.29 9.57
C PHE A 403 0.96 6.52 8.60
N CYS A 404 0.42 5.88 7.56
CA CYS A 404 1.23 5.18 6.57
C CYS A 404 2.23 6.12 5.88
N ALA A 405 1.79 7.32 5.45
CA ALA A 405 2.67 8.31 4.84
C ALA A 405 3.79 8.75 5.79
N ALA A 406 3.46 9.05 7.07
CA ALA A 406 4.43 9.47 8.08
C ALA A 406 5.45 8.36 8.40
N VAL A 407 5.01 7.11 8.48
CA VAL A 407 5.89 5.96 8.72
C VAL A 407 6.85 5.75 7.54
N ILE A 408 6.34 5.79 6.30
CA ILE A 408 7.19 5.65 5.11
C ILE A 408 8.21 6.79 5.08
N TYR A 409 7.77 8.03 5.30
CA TYR A 409 8.64 9.19 5.34
C TYR A 409 9.73 9.04 6.42
N TYR A 410 9.33 8.78 7.66
CA TYR A 410 10.23 8.66 8.81
C TYR A 410 11.27 7.55 8.61
N LEU A 411 10.84 6.35 8.21
CA LEU A 411 11.74 5.21 8.02
C LEU A 411 12.66 5.40 6.81
N SER A 412 12.17 6.05 5.75
CA SER A 412 13.01 6.36 4.58
C SER A 412 14.09 7.36 4.94
N VAL A 413 13.73 8.49 5.59
CA VAL A 413 14.69 9.50 6.07
C VAL A 413 15.72 8.86 6.99
N SER A 414 15.25 8.08 7.99
CA SER A 414 16.15 7.41 8.93
C SER A 414 17.12 6.44 8.25
N GLY A 415 16.64 5.76 7.20
CA GLY A 415 17.46 4.79 6.46
C GLY A 415 18.52 5.44 5.57
N VAL A 416 18.18 6.52 4.85
CA VAL A 416 19.08 7.11 3.85
C VAL A 416 19.89 8.32 4.34
N ALA A 417 19.71 8.75 5.59
CA ALA A 417 20.41 9.90 6.14
C ALA A 417 21.94 9.72 6.19
N CYS A 418 22.40 8.48 6.36
CA CYS A 418 23.83 8.16 6.41
C CYS A 418 24.50 8.08 5.03
N VAL A 419 23.70 8.11 3.96
CA VAL A 419 24.14 8.11 2.56
C VAL A 419 23.65 9.39 1.84
N ASP A 420 23.73 10.51 2.50
CA ASP A 420 23.41 11.85 1.97
C ASP A 420 22.03 11.98 1.34
N MET A 421 21.01 11.25 1.88
CA MET A 421 19.64 11.21 1.37
C MET A 421 19.50 10.62 -0.04
N GLU A 422 20.44 9.86 -0.50
CA GLU A 422 20.36 9.18 -1.79
C GLU A 422 19.10 8.32 -1.86
N SER A 423 18.43 8.29 -2.99
CA SER A 423 17.15 7.61 -3.23
C SER A 423 15.92 8.20 -2.49
N MET A 424 16.04 9.29 -1.74
CA MET A 424 14.90 9.85 -1.00
C MET A 424 13.76 10.31 -1.93
N LEU A 425 14.08 10.83 -3.13
CA LEU A 425 13.08 11.22 -4.12
C LEU A 425 12.17 10.05 -4.51
N ARG A 426 12.74 8.85 -4.67
CA ARG A 426 12.04 7.63 -4.98
C ARG A 426 11.14 7.15 -3.82
N TYR A 427 11.65 7.24 -2.59
CA TYR A 427 10.89 6.86 -1.41
C TYR A 427 9.79 7.87 -1.08
N GLU A 428 10.07 9.16 -1.28
CA GLU A 428 9.09 10.25 -1.08
C GLU A 428 7.90 10.13 -2.03
N PHE A 429 8.08 9.59 -3.23
CA PHE A 429 6.98 9.35 -4.17
C PHE A 429 5.82 8.55 -3.54
N SER A 430 6.12 7.54 -2.72
CA SER A 430 5.09 6.78 -2.01
C SER A 430 4.34 7.63 -0.98
N VAL A 431 5.06 8.54 -0.30
CA VAL A 431 4.50 9.53 0.62
C VAL A 431 3.60 10.51 -0.14
N HIS A 432 4.10 11.06 -1.25
CA HIS A 432 3.37 11.99 -2.11
C HIS A 432 2.04 11.40 -2.58
N ALA A 433 2.02 10.16 -3.08
CA ALA A 433 0.81 9.49 -3.54
C ALA A 433 -0.24 9.37 -2.42
N LEU A 434 0.18 9.00 -1.21
CA LEU A 434 -0.72 8.88 -0.05
C LEU A 434 -1.24 10.24 0.41
N ILE A 435 -0.38 11.25 0.45
CA ILE A 435 -0.77 12.60 0.86
C ILE A 435 -1.75 13.22 -0.14
N VAL A 436 -1.51 13.07 -1.45
CA VAL A 436 -2.47 13.51 -2.47
C VAL A 436 -3.82 12.81 -2.28
N LEU A 437 -3.82 11.51 -2.03
CA LEU A 437 -5.04 10.74 -1.79
C LEU A 437 -5.79 11.24 -0.53
N ALA A 438 -5.09 11.50 0.57
CA ALA A 438 -5.66 12.06 1.80
C ALA A 438 -6.19 13.48 1.56
N LEU A 439 -5.47 14.31 0.81
CA LEU A 439 -5.89 15.66 0.42
C LEU A 439 -7.19 15.62 -0.42
N LEU A 440 -7.31 14.71 -1.38
CA LEU A 440 -8.56 14.54 -2.13
C LEU A 440 -9.73 14.17 -1.20
N ASN A 441 -9.50 13.27 -0.25
CA ASN A 441 -10.50 12.90 0.76
C ASN A 441 -10.86 14.08 1.68
N PHE A 442 -9.91 14.95 2.00
CA PHE A 442 -10.13 16.17 2.75
C PHE A 442 -10.92 17.20 1.95
N LEU A 443 -10.50 17.50 0.72
CA LEU A 443 -11.10 18.55 -0.13
C LEU A 443 -12.56 18.25 -0.51
N ARG A 444 -12.95 16.98 -0.63
CA ARG A 444 -14.36 16.63 -0.94
C ARG A 444 -15.37 17.11 0.10
N GLN A 445 -14.92 17.48 1.31
CA GLN A 445 -15.80 17.93 2.40
C GLN A 445 -16.25 19.39 2.21
N PHE A 446 -15.56 20.12 1.34
CA PHE A 446 -15.87 21.51 1.10
C PHE A 446 -16.87 21.66 -0.04
N ARG A 447 -17.70 22.70 0.08
CA ARG A 447 -18.54 23.14 -1.04
C ARG A 447 -17.64 23.61 -2.18
N THR A 448 -18.16 23.57 -3.39
CA THR A 448 -17.45 24.11 -4.57
C THR A 448 -16.96 25.52 -4.27
N PRO A 449 -15.63 25.76 -4.35
CA PRO A 449 -15.09 27.08 -4.07
C PRO A 449 -15.55 28.09 -5.14
N PRO A 450 -15.51 29.41 -4.83
CA PRO A 450 -15.76 30.47 -5.81
C PRO A 450 -14.95 30.26 -7.10
N MET A 451 -15.47 30.70 -8.22
CA MET A 451 -14.88 30.47 -9.55
C MET A 451 -13.40 30.87 -9.61
N LEU A 452 -13.03 32.00 -9.02
CA LEU A 452 -11.64 32.48 -8.97
C LEU A 452 -10.69 31.52 -8.22
N MET A 453 -11.10 31.04 -7.04
CA MET A 453 -10.31 30.07 -6.29
C MET A 453 -10.18 28.74 -7.03
N ARG A 454 -11.23 28.33 -7.73
CA ARG A 454 -11.20 27.12 -8.56
C ARG A 454 -10.25 27.28 -9.74
N ALA A 455 -10.29 28.41 -10.44
CA ALA A 455 -9.38 28.72 -11.54
C ALA A 455 -7.91 28.75 -11.06
N PHE A 456 -7.66 29.41 -9.93
CA PHE A 456 -6.33 29.45 -9.34
C PHE A 456 -5.85 28.03 -8.94
N GLY A 457 -6.70 27.22 -8.31
CA GLY A 457 -6.34 25.83 -7.96
C GLY A 457 -6.02 24.97 -9.18
N ILE A 458 -6.80 25.09 -10.26
CA ILE A 458 -6.52 24.37 -11.52
C ILE A 458 -5.21 24.86 -12.14
N ALA A 459 -4.97 26.17 -12.17
CA ALA A 459 -3.73 26.74 -12.70
C ALA A 459 -2.51 26.28 -11.88
N ALA A 460 -2.62 26.25 -10.55
CA ALA A 460 -1.56 25.74 -9.67
C ALA A 460 -1.26 24.26 -9.92
N VAL A 461 -2.28 23.40 -10.03
CA VAL A 461 -2.11 21.97 -10.36
C VAL A 461 -1.48 21.81 -11.75
N ALA A 462 -1.93 22.57 -12.74
CA ALA A 462 -1.37 22.52 -14.09
C ALA A 462 0.12 22.92 -14.10
N PHE A 463 0.47 24.00 -13.41
CA PHE A 463 1.84 24.47 -13.27
C PHE A 463 2.72 23.43 -12.56
N LEU A 464 2.30 22.92 -11.41
CA LEU A 464 3.05 21.90 -10.65
C LEU A 464 3.20 20.60 -11.46
N SER A 465 2.15 20.20 -12.19
CA SER A 465 2.23 19.02 -13.05
C SER A 465 3.19 19.24 -14.23
N ALA A 466 3.16 20.40 -14.87
CA ALA A 466 4.08 20.71 -15.96
C ALA A 466 5.54 20.74 -15.45
N ALA A 467 5.81 21.41 -14.35
CA ALA A 467 7.15 21.46 -13.74
C ALA A 467 7.63 20.05 -13.35
N GLY A 468 6.77 19.26 -12.69
CA GLY A 468 7.08 17.89 -12.32
C GLY A 468 7.37 16.99 -13.52
N LEU A 469 6.59 17.09 -14.61
CA LEU A 469 6.84 16.35 -15.85
C LEU A 469 8.16 16.76 -16.53
N CYS A 470 8.54 18.03 -16.48
CA CYS A 470 9.84 18.48 -17.01
C CYS A 470 11.00 17.83 -16.23
N VAL A 471 10.93 17.83 -14.90
CA VAL A 471 11.94 17.18 -14.05
C VAL A 471 11.91 15.67 -14.24
N GLN A 472 10.74 15.04 -14.30
CA GLN A 472 10.60 13.61 -14.58
C GLN A 472 11.24 13.25 -15.92
N GLY A 473 11.01 14.08 -16.96
CA GLY A 473 11.61 13.89 -18.28
C GLY A 473 13.13 13.86 -18.21
N TRP A 474 13.73 14.78 -17.47
CA TRP A 474 15.18 14.80 -17.27
C TRP A 474 15.67 13.54 -16.52
N TYR A 475 14.92 13.06 -15.50
CA TYR A 475 15.28 11.86 -14.77
C TYR A 475 15.16 10.61 -15.64
N VAL A 476 14.09 10.44 -16.41
CA VAL A 476 13.93 9.29 -17.34
C VAL A 476 15.03 9.29 -18.39
N TRP A 477 15.37 10.48 -18.93
CA TRP A 477 16.46 10.63 -19.89
C TRP A 477 17.80 10.12 -19.34
N ASN A 478 18.14 10.47 -18.10
CA ASN A 478 19.39 10.01 -17.46
C ASN A 478 19.30 8.52 -17.07
N PHE A 479 18.20 8.10 -16.46
CA PHE A 479 17.99 6.71 -16.03
C PHE A 479 18.11 5.71 -17.18
N THR A 480 17.46 5.97 -18.31
CA THR A 480 17.51 5.09 -19.49
C THR A 480 18.87 5.03 -20.16
N ARG A 481 19.81 5.89 -19.77
CA ARG A 481 21.21 5.88 -20.18
C ARG A 481 22.15 5.27 -19.13
N GLY A 482 21.60 4.67 -18.08
CA GLY A 482 22.36 4.00 -17.03
C GLY A 482 22.91 4.94 -15.95
N ASN A 483 22.52 6.23 -15.95
CA ASN A 483 22.91 7.14 -14.89
C ASN A 483 22.02 6.94 -13.66
N TRP A 484 22.60 7.02 -12.46
CA TRP A 484 21.83 7.02 -11.23
C TRP A 484 21.09 8.37 -11.07
N VAL A 485 19.81 8.33 -10.69
CA VAL A 485 18.95 9.53 -10.69
C VAL A 485 18.10 9.69 -9.42
N ALA A 486 18.16 8.77 -8.47
CA ALA A 486 17.28 8.85 -7.29
C ALA A 486 17.96 8.32 -6.04
#